data_3b4b23f8604ce7b8b759863cfdb982a1
#
_entry.id   3b4b23f8604ce7b8b759863cfdb982a1
#
_cell.length_a   1.000
_cell.length_b   1.000
_cell.length_c   1.000
_cell.angle_alpha   90.00
_cell.angle_beta   90.00
_cell.angle_gamma   90.00
#
_symmetry.space_group_name_H-M   'P 1'
#
loop_
_entity.id
_entity.type
_entity.pdbx_description
1 polymer ?
#
loop_
_entity_poly.entity_id
_entity_poly.type
_entity_poly.pdbx_seq_one_letter_code
_entity_poly.pdbx_strand_id
1 'polypeptide(L)'
;MNQRSYNIFFHLHTISGIIISAALFVIFFAGSFAFFRDEIANWQKNKEMPAIETGITINIDTVLDSLNNTYQLYGRDIEIGKHYNERRIDVNLSASKDSTASEESKKGAFFYLDTNTFHTYNYQESYTLGEFLYRLHFFAQIPYPYGYYLSGFVAFFFLFALITGILIHWDKIVTNFYVFRPKAKLKTIWTDAHTALGLIGFPFQFVYAVTGAFFMLSAIMAAPNIFFLYDGDQQKMYEELEYTEKPEALSYEKLKTIPSVEKYVTNTKATWEDFSISHIHIHNFGDKDMKVSVEGELNKKEKFTGNGKIVYQVSTNKILSKRNPFTETTYLDGVKNVLYRLHFGDYSGYSLKIISFLLGLISCFVIISGVLIWLVARDKRHIPEKKRKFNKWLVTIYIAICLSMYPTTALSFIAVKIFPFADKAFIYQFYFICWLILSIIFICKQSLYSINRYALLIGSIIGFFIPISNGIITGNWFWKSYSENLFQSFFIDIFWLVLASITLLVSFKIRKNQYKTFNSSKTS
;
A
#
# COMPACT_ATOMS: atom_id res chain seq x y z
N MET A 1 9.72 37.52 0.19
CA MET A 1 11.02 36.76 0.33
C MET A 1 12.13 37.45 -0.44
N ASN A 2 13.38 37.57 0.10
CA ASN A 2 14.48 38.18 -0.64
C ASN A 2 15.00 37.26 -1.76
N GLN A 3 15.71 37.84 -2.77
CA GLN A 3 16.18 37.10 -3.96
C GLN A 3 17.14 35.96 -3.63
N ARG A 4 17.99 36.11 -2.59
CA ARG A 4 18.90 35.04 -2.17
C ARG A 4 18.18 33.84 -1.62
N SER A 5 17.21 34.03 -0.73
CA SER A 5 16.40 32.95 -0.16
C SER A 5 15.56 32.26 -1.24
N TYR A 6 14.97 33.02 -2.17
CA TYR A 6 14.27 32.46 -3.33
C TYR A 6 15.17 31.53 -4.14
N ASN A 7 16.38 31.95 -4.48
CA ASN A 7 17.32 31.13 -5.25
C ASN A 7 17.72 29.85 -4.50
N ILE A 8 17.95 29.93 -3.19
CA ILE A 8 18.28 28.77 -2.35
C ILE A 8 17.14 27.75 -2.40
N PHE A 9 15.91 28.16 -2.07
CA PHE A 9 14.77 27.24 -2.06
C PHE A 9 14.46 26.69 -3.46
N PHE A 10 14.60 27.50 -4.51
CA PHE A 10 14.42 27.04 -5.89
C PHE A 10 15.43 25.95 -6.27
N HIS A 11 16.71 26.11 -5.91
CA HIS A 11 17.71 25.09 -6.15
C HIS A 11 17.48 23.83 -5.33
N LEU A 12 17.14 23.96 -4.05
CA LEU A 12 16.84 22.85 -3.17
C LEU A 12 15.63 22.04 -3.69
N HIS A 13 14.53 22.72 -4.03
CA HIS A 13 13.35 22.09 -4.62
C HIS A 13 13.68 21.34 -5.92
N THR A 14 14.44 21.98 -6.80
CA THR A 14 14.80 21.40 -8.10
C THR A 14 15.71 20.17 -7.94
N ILE A 15 16.73 20.25 -7.10
CA ILE A 15 17.70 19.17 -6.92
C ILE A 15 17.04 17.97 -6.21
N SER A 16 16.39 18.21 -5.06
CA SER A 16 15.69 17.13 -4.35
C SER A 16 14.64 16.47 -5.23
N GLY A 17 13.79 17.28 -5.91
CA GLY A 17 12.73 16.76 -6.76
C GLY A 17 13.25 15.90 -7.92
N ILE A 18 14.32 16.29 -8.59
CA ILE A 18 14.90 15.51 -9.71
C ILE A 18 15.51 14.19 -9.23
N ILE A 19 16.26 14.22 -8.13
CA ILE A 19 16.93 13.01 -7.60
C ILE A 19 15.91 11.93 -7.24
N ILE A 20 14.82 12.31 -6.57
CA ILE A 20 13.80 11.33 -6.11
C ILE A 20 12.76 10.99 -7.17
N SER A 21 12.68 11.75 -8.29
CA SER A 21 11.52 11.73 -9.20
C SER A 21 11.14 10.35 -9.72
N ALA A 22 12.10 9.51 -10.10
CA ALA A 22 11.82 8.18 -10.63
C ALA A 22 11.23 7.25 -9.57
N ALA A 23 11.87 7.17 -8.41
CA ALA A 23 11.39 6.37 -7.28
C ALA A 23 10.05 6.90 -6.77
N LEU A 24 9.91 8.23 -6.65
CA LEU A 24 8.68 8.87 -6.20
C LEU A 24 7.51 8.61 -7.15
N PHE A 25 7.75 8.56 -8.47
CA PHE A 25 6.71 8.19 -9.43
C PHE A 25 6.21 6.76 -9.21
N VAL A 26 7.13 5.79 -9.04
CA VAL A 26 6.78 4.40 -8.75
C VAL A 26 5.96 4.30 -7.46
N ILE A 27 6.38 5.00 -6.40
CA ILE A 27 5.68 5.06 -5.11
C ILE A 27 4.24 5.55 -5.29
N PHE A 28 4.03 6.71 -5.94
CA PHE A 28 2.69 7.26 -6.13
C PHE A 28 1.84 6.46 -7.10
N PHE A 29 2.43 5.98 -8.19
CA PHE A 29 1.68 5.17 -9.16
C PHE A 29 1.20 3.86 -8.54
N ALA A 30 2.11 3.07 -7.96
CA ALA A 30 1.76 1.80 -7.32
C ALA A 30 0.89 2.02 -6.08
N GLY A 31 1.18 3.06 -5.27
CA GLY A 31 0.39 3.46 -4.10
C GLY A 31 -1.03 3.88 -4.44
N SER A 32 -1.27 4.47 -5.62
CA SER A 32 -2.63 4.78 -6.08
C SER A 32 -3.48 3.50 -6.21
N PHE A 33 -2.93 2.45 -6.82
CA PHE A 33 -3.62 1.15 -6.91
C PHE A 33 -3.70 0.42 -5.57
N ALA A 34 -2.77 0.66 -4.66
CA ALA A 34 -2.75 0.04 -3.33
C ALA A 34 -3.99 0.37 -2.47
N PHE A 35 -4.68 1.49 -2.72
CA PHE A 35 -5.96 1.78 -2.08
C PHE A 35 -7.04 0.75 -2.37
N PHE A 36 -6.92 0.04 -3.49
CA PHE A 36 -7.83 -1.03 -3.92
C PHE A 36 -7.21 -2.42 -3.80
N ARG A 37 -6.22 -2.58 -2.91
CA ARG A 37 -5.49 -3.84 -2.72
C ARG A 37 -6.42 -5.02 -2.49
N ASP A 38 -7.37 -4.88 -1.58
CA ASP A 38 -8.29 -5.95 -1.20
C ASP A 38 -9.29 -6.25 -2.33
N GLU A 39 -9.82 -5.21 -2.97
CA GLU A 39 -10.72 -5.35 -4.11
C GLU A 39 -10.02 -6.05 -5.28
N ILE A 40 -8.74 -5.72 -5.55
CA ILE A 40 -7.94 -6.38 -6.59
C ILE A 40 -7.68 -7.84 -6.23
N ALA A 41 -7.36 -8.14 -4.97
CA ALA A 41 -7.13 -9.50 -4.49
C ALA A 41 -8.38 -10.37 -4.60
N ASN A 42 -9.53 -9.87 -4.16
CA ASN A 42 -10.80 -10.56 -4.23
C ASN A 42 -11.30 -10.74 -5.67
N TRP A 43 -11.15 -9.69 -6.51
CA TRP A 43 -11.42 -9.76 -7.94
C TRP A 43 -10.57 -10.83 -8.64
N GLN A 44 -9.26 -10.88 -8.36
CA GLN A 44 -8.35 -11.89 -8.92
C GLN A 44 -8.77 -13.32 -8.56
N LYS A 45 -9.11 -13.55 -7.28
CA LYS A 45 -9.41 -14.88 -6.74
C LYS A 45 -10.91 -15.26 -6.83
N ASN A 46 -11.76 -14.41 -7.38
CA ASN A 46 -13.23 -14.58 -7.38
C ASN A 46 -13.82 -14.82 -5.99
N LYS A 47 -13.27 -14.18 -4.98
CA LYS A 47 -13.68 -14.31 -3.59
C LYS A 47 -14.29 -12.99 -3.12
N GLU A 48 -15.60 -12.91 -3.18
CA GLU A 48 -16.31 -11.73 -2.69
C GLU A 48 -16.40 -11.73 -1.16
N MET A 49 -16.24 -10.54 -0.59
CA MET A 49 -16.47 -10.28 0.83
C MET A 49 -17.64 -9.34 0.98
N PRO A 50 -18.57 -9.62 1.89
CA PRO A 50 -19.59 -8.65 2.25
C PRO A 50 -18.94 -7.33 2.68
N ALA A 51 -19.48 -6.20 2.20
CA ALA A 51 -18.90 -4.88 2.46
C ALA A 51 -18.89 -4.48 3.96
N ILE A 52 -19.55 -5.26 4.81
CA ILE A 52 -19.85 -4.95 6.22
C ILE A 52 -19.01 -5.80 7.19
N GLU A 53 -18.43 -6.93 6.76
CA GLU A 53 -17.67 -7.81 7.67
C GLU A 53 -16.24 -7.31 7.89
N THR A 54 -16.09 -6.46 8.89
CA THR A 54 -14.79 -6.10 9.44
C THR A 54 -14.46 -7.04 10.60
N GLY A 55 -13.23 -7.55 10.63
CA GLY A 55 -12.76 -8.41 11.71
C GLY A 55 -12.96 -9.91 11.50
N ILE A 56 -12.63 -10.69 12.53
CA ILE A 56 -12.73 -12.14 12.55
C ILE A 56 -14.20 -12.51 12.86
N THR A 57 -14.85 -13.23 11.93
CA THR A 57 -16.26 -13.65 12.01
C THR A 57 -16.43 -15.16 12.06
N ILE A 58 -15.37 -15.91 11.74
CA ILE A 58 -15.37 -17.37 11.82
C ILE A 58 -15.33 -17.84 13.28
N ASN A 59 -16.02 -18.93 13.57
CA ASN A 59 -15.97 -19.56 14.89
C ASN A 59 -14.57 -20.13 15.17
N ILE A 60 -13.94 -19.68 16.24
CA ILE A 60 -12.55 -20.01 16.57
C ILE A 60 -12.38 -21.45 17.03
N ASP A 61 -13.35 -22.02 17.71
CA ASP A 61 -13.28 -23.44 18.10
C ASP A 61 -13.23 -24.35 16.87
N THR A 62 -14.00 -24.03 15.81
CA THR A 62 -13.94 -24.76 14.54
C THR A 62 -12.56 -24.63 13.86
N VAL A 63 -11.94 -23.45 13.94
CA VAL A 63 -10.56 -23.24 13.46
C VAL A 63 -9.58 -24.11 14.24
N LEU A 64 -9.65 -24.08 15.58
CA LEU A 64 -8.78 -24.86 16.45
C LEU A 64 -8.95 -26.38 16.26
N ASP A 65 -10.19 -26.85 16.07
CA ASP A 65 -10.47 -28.26 15.78
C ASP A 65 -9.84 -28.68 14.44
N SER A 66 -9.97 -27.84 13.39
CA SER A 66 -9.33 -28.08 12.11
C SER A 66 -7.80 -28.14 12.23
N LEU A 67 -7.20 -27.22 13.00
CA LEU A 67 -5.76 -27.19 13.22
C LEU A 67 -5.27 -28.39 14.03
N ASN A 68 -6.05 -28.82 15.04
CA ASN A 68 -5.67 -29.95 15.89
C ASN A 68 -5.65 -31.29 15.17
N ASN A 69 -6.34 -31.39 14.02
CA ASN A 69 -6.26 -32.56 13.15
C ASN A 69 -4.92 -32.68 12.42
N THR A 70 -4.20 -31.57 12.26
CA THR A 70 -2.93 -31.52 11.50
C THR A 70 -1.74 -31.26 12.39
N TYR A 71 -1.91 -30.46 13.45
CA TYR A 71 -0.85 -30.00 14.33
C TYR A 71 -1.11 -30.44 15.77
N GLN A 72 -0.06 -30.81 16.48
CA GLN A 72 -0.13 -30.96 17.93
C GLN A 72 -0.10 -29.57 18.57
N LEU A 73 -1.22 -29.10 19.11
CA LEU A 73 -1.35 -27.72 19.59
C LEU A 73 -0.89 -27.52 21.03
N TYR A 74 -0.77 -28.57 21.84
CA TYR A 74 -0.39 -28.45 23.25
C TYR A 74 0.94 -27.71 23.43
N GLY A 75 0.93 -26.73 24.34
CA GLY A 75 2.09 -25.94 24.70
C GLY A 75 2.54 -24.94 23.63
N ARG A 76 1.74 -24.72 22.59
CA ARG A 76 1.98 -23.67 21.58
C ARG A 76 1.29 -22.38 21.95
N ASP A 77 1.87 -21.27 21.53
CA ASP A 77 1.12 -20.03 21.36
C ASP A 77 0.53 -20.01 19.96
N ILE A 78 -0.74 -19.59 19.86
CA ILE A 78 -1.51 -19.56 18.61
C ILE A 78 -1.99 -18.14 18.41
N GLU A 79 -1.57 -17.52 17.31
CA GLU A 79 -2.04 -16.20 16.92
C GLU A 79 -2.94 -16.32 15.68
N ILE A 80 -4.11 -15.71 15.75
CA ILE A 80 -5.08 -15.66 14.65
C ILE A 80 -5.37 -14.19 14.39
N GLY A 81 -5.05 -13.73 13.16
CA GLY A 81 -5.20 -12.34 12.77
C GLY A 81 -6.05 -12.16 11.52
N LYS A 82 -6.61 -10.96 11.36
CA LYS A 82 -7.26 -10.51 10.13
C LYS A 82 -6.86 -9.08 9.86
N HIS A 83 -5.89 -8.91 8.97
CA HIS A 83 -5.35 -7.60 8.62
C HIS A 83 -6.04 -6.95 7.41
N TYR A 84 -6.66 -7.77 6.54
CA TYR A 84 -7.20 -7.32 5.26
C TYR A 84 -8.65 -7.74 5.09
N ASN A 85 -9.40 -7.01 4.26
CA ASN A 85 -10.77 -7.35 3.91
C ASN A 85 -10.80 -8.45 2.83
N GLU A 86 -10.17 -9.58 3.15
CA GLU A 86 -10.12 -10.80 2.34
C GLU A 86 -10.79 -11.96 3.08
N ARG A 87 -11.20 -13.00 2.34
CA ARG A 87 -11.82 -14.21 2.89
C ARG A 87 -10.77 -15.18 3.42
N ARG A 88 -9.84 -14.66 4.22
CA ARG A 88 -8.79 -15.43 4.89
C ARG A 88 -8.40 -14.79 6.20
N ILE A 89 -7.91 -15.61 7.11
CA ILE A 89 -7.22 -15.22 8.33
C ILE A 89 -5.77 -15.69 8.23
N ASP A 90 -4.88 -15.01 8.91
CA ASP A 90 -3.52 -15.48 9.14
C ASP A 90 -3.44 -16.25 10.46
N VAL A 91 -2.71 -17.35 10.43
CA VAL A 91 -2.49 -18.21 11.59
C VAL A 91 -0.99 -18.37 11.79
N ASN A 92 -0.53 -18.05 12.97
CA ASN A 92 0.85 -18.25 13.41
C ASN A 92 0.87 -19.20 14.61
N LEU A 93 1.56 -20.33 14.46
CA LEU A 93 1.77 -21.31 15.52
C LEU A 93 3.23 -21.21 15.99
N SER A 94 3.45 -20.91 17.25
CA SER A 94 4.79 -20.98 17.84
C SER A 94 5.31 -22.43 17.85
N ALA A 95 6.61 -22.63 18.06
CA ALA A 95 7.12 -23.93 18.49
C ALA A 95 6.43 -24.34 19.80
N SER A 96 6.13 -25.63 19.96
CA SER A 96 5.64 -26.14 21.25
C SER A 96 6.73 -25.97 22.32
N LYS A 97 6.32 -25.47 23.47
CA LYS A 97 7.17 -25.31 24.66
C LYS A 97 7.30 -26.62 25.45
N ASP A 98 6.54 -27.66 25.06
CA ASP A 98 6.65 -29.01 25.66
C ASP A 98 7.93 -29.68 25.18
N SER A 99 8.85 -29.93 26.13
CA SER A 99 10.13 -30.60 25.86
C SER A 99 9.95 -32.02 25.29
N THR A 100 8.82 -32.67 25.57
CA THR A 100 8.47 -34.03 25.12
C THR A 100 7.76 -34.06 23.78
N ALA A 101 7.44 -32.89 23.18
CA ALA A 101 6.76 -32.80 21.90
C ALA A 101 7.61 -33.38 20.74
N SER A 102 6.93 -33.80 19.67
CA SER A 102 7.60 -34.28 18.46
C SER A 102 8.46 -33.18 17.82
N GLU A 103 9.50 -33.56 17.07
CA GLU A 103 10.39 -32.61 16.38
C GLU A 103 9.65 -31.70 15.39
N GLU A 104 8.53 -32.15 14.82
CA GLU A 104 7.66 -31.32 14.00
C GLU A 104 6.92 -30.27 14.82
N SER A 105 6.51 -30.65 16.05
CA SER A 105 5.81 -29.72 16.95
C SER A 105 6.73 -28.67 17.57
N LYS A 106 8.04 -28.92 17.58
CA LYS A 106 9.07 -27.95 17.99
C LYS A 106 9.39 -26.91 16.91
N LYS A 107 8.73 -26.95 15.76
CA LYS A 107 8.83 -25.94 14.69
C LYS A 107 7.59 -25.04 14.70
N GLY A 108 7.80 -23.75 14.51
CA GLY A 108 6.72 -22.82 14.26
C GLY A 108 6.14 -23.01 12.85
N ALA A 109 4.89 -22.57 12.65
CA ALA A 109 4.24 -22.59 11.35
C ALA A 109 3.47 -21.29 11.11
N PHE A 110 3.56 -20.73 9.91
CA PHE A 110 2.77 -19.59 9.48
C PHE A 110 2.07 -19.92 8.16
N PHE A 111 0.77 -19.69 8.10
CA PHE A 111 -0.04 -19.91 6.91
C PHE A 111 -1.31 -19.05 6.94
N TYR A 112 -1.96 -18.93 5.79
CA TYR A 112 -3.28 -18.35 5.66
C TYR A 112 -4.33 -19.45 5.60
N LEU A 113 -5.46 -19.25 6.25
CA LEU A 113 -6.61 -20.15 6.25
C LEU A 113 -7.80 -19.47 5.58
N ASP A 114 -8.36 -20.09 4.56
CA ASP A 114 -9.62 -19.64 3.95
C ASP A 114 -10.80 -19.91 4.91
N THR A 115 -11.54 -18.86 5.26
CA THR A 115 -12.58 -18.94 6.28
C THR A 115 -13.82 -19.77 5.91
N ASN A 116 -13.97 -20.13 4.62
CA ASN A 116 -15.10 -20.92 4.15
C ASN A 116 -14.73 -22.39 3.90
N THR A 117 -13.55 -22.61 3.33
CA THR A 117 -13.12 -23.95 2.89
C THR A 117 -12.15 -24.61 3.85
N PHE A 118 -11.62 -23.87 4.84
CA PHE A 118 -10.54 -24.29 5.75
C PHE A 118 -9.26 -24.75 5.04
N HIS A 119 -9.14 -24.42 3.75
CA HIS A 119 -7.91 -24.71 3.01
C HIS A 119 -6.80 -23.76 3.46
N THR A 120 -5.62 -24.33 3.70
CA THR A 120 -4.43 -23.57 4.10
C THR A 120 -3.58 -23.21 2.90
N TYR A 121 -3.02 -22.00 2.90
CA TYR A 121 -2.12 -21.50 1.86
C TYR A 121 -0.87 -20.94 2.50
N ASN A 122 0.28 -21.19 1.89
CA ASN A 122 1.48 -20.45 2.26
C ASN A 122 1.45 -19.02 1.67
N TYR A 123 2.41 -18.19 2.08
CA TYR A 123 2.50 -16.79 1.62
C TYR A 123 2.67 -16.66 0.10
N GLN A 124 3.41 -17.59 -0.53
CA GLN A 124 3.68 -17.55 -1.98
C GLN A 124 2.41 -17.81 -2.79
N GLU A 125 1.65 -18.84 -2.42
CA GLU A 125 0.40 -19.26 -3.07
C GLU A 125 -0.73 -18.24 -2.86
N SER A 126 -0.74 -17.57 -1.71
CA SER A 126 -1.76 -16.58 -1.38
C SER A 126 -1.52 -15.21 -2.00
N TYR A 127 -0.34 -15.00 -2.62
CA TYR A 127 0.07 -13.70 -3.16
C TYR A 127 -0.81 -13.27 -4.33
N THR A 128 -1.13 -11.97 -4.40
CA THR A 128 -2.00 -11.40 -5.43
C THR A 128 -1.37 -10.19 -6.10
N LEU A 129 -1.93 -9.76 -7.23
CA LEU A 129 -1.53 -8.52 -7.89
C LEU A 129 -1.78 -7.28 -7.00
N GLY A 130 -2.86 -7.31 -6.20
CA GLY A 130 -3.11 -6.25 -5.21
C GLY A 130 -2.01 -6.15 -4.18
N GLU A 131 -1.56 -7.28 -3.64
CA GLU A 131 -0.42 -7.35 -2.73
C GLU A 131 0.89 -6.91 -3.40
N PHE A 132 1.10 -7.29 -4.66
CA PHE A 132 2.27 -6.87 -5.43
C PHE A 132 2.35 -5.34 -5.58
N LEU A 133 1.25 -4.69 -6.02
CA LEU A 133 1.19 -3.24 -6.19
C LEU A 133 1.34 -2.50 -4.85
N TYR A 134 0.71 -3.02 -3.79
CA TYR A 134 0.91 -2.52 -2.44
C TYR A 134 2.37 -2.60 -2.02
N ARG A 135 3.05 -3.71 -2.23
CA ARG A 135 4.47 -3.86 -1.87
C ARG A 135 5.43 -3.11 -2.78
N LEU A 136 5.04 -2.88 -4.05
CA LEU A 136 5.85 -2.11 -4.99
C LEU A 136 5.99 -0.65 -4.57
N HIS A 137 4.99 -0.06 -3.92
CA HIS A 137 5.03 1.35 -3.52
C HIS A 137 6.04 1.66 -2.41
N PHE A 138 6.53 0.66 -1.69
CA PHE A 138 7.63 0.84 -0.73
C PHE A 138 8.85 -0.06 -1.05
N PHE A 139 8.97 -0.49 -2.31
CA PHE A 139 10.10 -1.27 -2.84
C PHE A 139 10.42 -2.57 -2.08
N ALA A 140 9.41 -3.26 -1.55
CA ALA A 140 9.60 -4.54 -0.85
C ALA A 140 10.14 -5.67 -1.76
N GLN A 141 10.27 -5.42 -3.07
CA GLN A 141 10.95 -6.31 -4.01
C GLN A 141 12.48 -6.26 -3.88
N ILE A 142 13.00 -5.18 -3.32
CA ILE A 142 14.40 -5.04 -2.92
C ILE A 142 14.55 -5.69 -1.54
N PRO A 143 15.62 -6.48 -1.29
CA PRO A 143 15.79 -7.14 -0.01
C PRO A 143 15.68 -6.19 1.19
N TYR A 144 14.99 -6.66 2.25
CA TYR A 144 14.89 -5.94 3.52
C TYR A 144 16.31 -5.77 4.13
N PRO A 145 16.64 -4.59 4.72
CA PRO A 145 15.79 -3.40 4.88
C PRO A 145 15.96 -2.34 3.78
N TYR A 146 16.75 -2.59 2.73
CA TYR A 146 17.20 -1.58 1.77
C TYR A 146 16.06 -0.92 0.99
N GLY A 147 15.07 -1.70 0.52
CA GLY A 147 13.92 -1.16 -0.21
C GLY A 147 13.08 -0.24 0.67
N TYR A 148 12.86 -0.64 1.90
CA TYR A 148 12.11 0.14 2.91
C TYR A 148 12.80 1.47 3.21
N TYR A 149 14.11 1.45 3.48
CA TYR A 149 14.86 2.68 3.73
C TYR A 149 14.92 3.58 2.50
N LEU A 150 15.08 3.00 1.30
CA LEU A 150 15.02 3.77 0.07
C LEU A 150 13.70 4.54 -0.05
N SER A 151 12.56 3.87 0.13
CA SER A 151 11.24 4.53 0.07
C SER A 151 11.06 5.57 1.17
N GLY A 152 11.55 5.31 2.38
CA GLY A 152 11.54 6.25 3.49
C GLY A 152 12.36 7.51 3.22
N PHE A 153 13.57 7.37 2.70
CA PHE A 153 14.39 8.53 2.30
C PHE A 153 13.76 9.30 1.13
N VAL A 154 13.17 8.62 0.15
CA VAL A 154 12.42 9.28 -0.93
C VAL A 154 11.26 10.10 -0.35
N ALA A 155 10.48 9.55 0.60
CA ALA A 155 9.41 10.27 1.28
C ALA A 155 9.92 11.47 2.09
N PHE A 156 11.05 11.33 2.79
CA PHE A 156 11.69 12.41 3.53
C PHE A 156 12.13 13.56 2.60
N PHE A 157 12.84 13.24 1.52
CA PHE A 157 13.24 14.27 0.55
C PHE A 157 12.05 14.85 -0.22
N PHE A 158 10.97 14.10 -0.37
CA PHE A 158 9.73 14.60 -0.92
C PHE A 158 9.07 15.63 0.02
N LEU A 159 9.02 15.36 1.33
CA LEU A 159 8.58 16.34 2.31
C LEU A 159 9.37 17.64 2.21
N PHE A 160 10.69 17.53 2.08
CA PHE A 160 11.57 18.67 1.88
C PHE A 160 11.28 19.43 0.57
N ALA A 161 11.03 18.71 -0.53
CA ALA A 161 10.62 19.31 -1.79
C ALA A 161 9.26 20.02 -1.68
N LEU A 162 8.30 19.46 -0.97
CA LEU A 162 6.99 20.08 -0.73
C LEU A 162 7.12 21.41 0.03
N ILE A 163 7.86 21.41 1.14
CA ILE A 163 8.07 22.62 1.96
C ILE A 163 8.75 23.71 1.12
N THR A 164 9.83 23.36 0.42
CA THR A 164 10.56 24.33 -0.42
C THR A 164 9.70 24.81 -1.58
N GLY A 165 8.85 23.96 -2.18
CA GLY A 165 7.90 24.33 -3.22
C GLY A 165 6.88 25.37 -2.76
N ILE A 166 6.31 25.19 -1.56
CA ILE A 166 5.40 26.17 -0.96
C ILE A 166 6.13 27.50 -0.69
N LEU A 167 7.33 27.45 -0.11
CA LEU A 167 8.11 28.65 0.19
C LEU A 167 8.45 29.47 -1.06
N ILE A 168 8.76 28.85 -2.18
CA ILE A 168 9.02 29.53 -3.46
C ILE A 168 7.78 30.32 -3.93
N HIS A 169 6.59 29.80 -3.70
CA HIS A 169 5.34 30.38 -4.18
C HIS A 169 4.58 31.17 -3.11
N TRP A 170 5.13 31.33 -1.89
CA TRP A 170 4.45 31.88 -0.72
C TRP A 170 3.71 33.20 -0.99
N ASP A 171 4.40 34.17 -1.58
CA ASP A 171 3.84 35.51 -1.84
C ASP A 171 2.74 35.52 -2.94
N LYS A 172 2.65 34.45 -3.73
CA LYS A 172 1.75 34.33 -4.89
C LYS A 172 0.89 33.07 -4.85
N ILE A 173 0.76 32.44 -3.70
CA ILE A 173 0.13 31.12 -3.58
C ILE A 173 -1.33 31.15 -4.08
N VAL A 174 -2.12 32.14 -3.69
CA VAL A 174 -3.51 32.32 -4.10
C VAL A 174 -3.60 32.61 -5.60
N THR A 175 -2.78 33.54 -6.10
CA THR A 175 -2.78 33.88 -7.53
C THR A 175 -2.36 32.70 -8.39
N ASN A 176 -1.32 31.97 -8.01
CA ASN A 176 -0.81 30.83 -8.76
C ASN A 176 -1.77 29.64 -8.75
N PHE A 177 -2.61 29.51 -7.73
CA PHE A 177 -3.64 28.48 -7.67
C PHE A 177 -4.68 28.60 -8.78
N TYR A 178 -5.08 29.84 -9.12
CA TYR A 178 -6.11 30.09 -10.16
C TYR A 178 -5.55 30.33 -11.54
N VAL A 179 -4.23 30.44 -11.70
CA VAL A 179 -3.63 30.71 -13.02
C VAL A 179 -3.38 29.41 -13.78
N PHE A 180 -4.19 29.18 -14.80
CA PHE A 180 -3.96 28.13 -15.79
C PHE A 180 -4.20 28.65 -17.21
N ARG A 181 -3.17 28.62 -18.05
CA ARG A 181 -3.16 29.19 -19.40
C ARG A 181 -3.10 28.09 -20.46
N PRO A 182 -4.21 27.42 -20.82
CA PRO A 182 -4.21 26.23 -21.68
C PRO A 182 -3.75 26.49 -23.13
N LYS A 183 -3.79 27.75 -23.59
CA LYS A 183 -3.34 28.15 -24.93
C LYS A 183 -1.91 28.69 -24.98
N ALA A 184 -1.21 28.75 -23.85
CA ALA A 184 0.17 29.20 -23.78
C ALA A 184 1.17 28.18 -24.37
N LYS A 185 2.46 28.56 -24.44
CA LYS A 185 3.55 27.64 -24.81
C LYS A 185 3.58 26.47 -23.83
N LEU A 186 3.97 25.27 -24.29
CA LEU A 186 3.95 24.04 -23.52
C LEU A 186 4.67 24.15 -22.16
N LYS A 187 5.80 24.86 -22.11
CA LYS A 187 6.49 25.15 -20.84
C LYS A 187 5.59 25.86 -19.83
N THR A 188 4.87 26.89 -20.26
CA THR A 188 3.95 27.65 -19.38
C THR A 188 2.81 26.76 -18.91
N ILE A 189 2.22 25.96 -19.79
CA ILE A 189 1.17 25.00 -19.42
C ILE A 189 1.66 24.03 -18.34
N TRP A 190 2.85 23.47 -18.49
CA TRP A 190 3.42 22.58 -17.47
C TRP A 190 3.73 23.29 -16.14
N THR A 191 4.25 24.52 -16.22
CA THR A 191 4.54 25.30 -15.01
C THR A 191 3.24 25.65 -14.26
N ASP A 192 2.23 26.13 -14.99
CA ASP A 192 0.93 26.47 -14.39
C ASP A 192 0.27 25.21 -13.80
N ALA A 193 0.25 24.10 -14.55
CA ALA A 193 -0.33 22.84 -14.07
C ALA A 193 0.44 22.24 -12.90
N HIS A 194 1.79 22.25 -12.95
CA HIS A 194 2.62 21.79 -11.84
C HIS A 194 2.31 22.56 -10.55
N THR A 195 2.22 23.88 -10.65
CA THR A 195 1.95 24.73 -9.47
C THR A 195 0.52 24.56 -8.97
N ALA A 196 -0.48 24.65 -9.85
CA ALA A 196 -1.88 24.53 -9.46
C ALA A 196 -2.21 23.15 -8.89
N LEU A 197 -1.83 22.08 -9.59
CA LEU A 197 -2.08 20.70 -9.14
C LEU A 197 -1.20 20.31 -7.94
N GLY A 198 0.01 20.85 -7.84
CA GLY A 198 0.86 20.70 -6.66
C GLY A 198 0.22 21.31 -5.42
N LEU A 199 -0.41 22.50 -5.55
CA LEU A 199 -1.13 23.15 -4.45
C LEU A 199 -2.43 22.42 -4.08
N ILE A 200 -3.21 21.96 -5.07
CA ILE A 200 -4.41 21.14 -4.83
C ILE A 200 -4.05 19.84 -4.12
N GLY A 201 -3.00 19.18 -4.57
CA GLY A 201 -2.53 17.92 -4.00
C GLY A 201 -1.75 18.06 -2.70
N PHE A 202 -1.36 19.28 -2.29
CA PHE A 202 -0.44 19.50 -1.18
C PHE A 202 -0.87 18.85 0.14
N PRO A 203 -2.12 18.99 0.63
CA PRO A 203 -2.53 18.35 1.89
C PRO A 203 -2.35 16.83 1.86
N PHE A 204 -2.77 16.19 0.76
CA PHE A 204 -2.60 14.77 0.52
C PHE A 204 -1.11 14.40 0.45
N GLN A 205 -0.34 15.09 -0.38
CA GLN A 205 1.09 14.84 -0.57
C GLN A 205 1.87 15.01 0.73
N PHE A 206 1.52 16.02 1.55
CA PHE A 206 2.14 16.26 2.84
C PHE A 206 1.90 15.10 3.81
N VAL A 207 0.66 14.64 3.93
CA VAL A 207 0.31 13.48 4.76
C VAL A 207 1.13 12.26 4.33
N TYR A 208 1.18 11.95 3.03
CA TYR A 208 1.92 10.78 2.53
C TYR A 208 3.43 10.91 2.65
N ALA A 209 3.98 12.12 2.54
CA ALA A 209 5.40 12.35 2.77
C ALA A 209 5.78 12.11 4.24
N VAL A 210 4.99 12.64 5.17
CA VAL A 210 5.23 12.48 6.62
C VAL A 210 5.05 11.03 7.04
N THR A 211 3.91 10.43 6.69
CA THR A 211 3.58 9.06 7.11
C THR A 211 4.49 8.03 6.44
N GLY A 212 4.83 8.20 5.16
CA GLY A 212 5.76 7.32 4.45
C GLY A 212 7.18 7.37 5.03
N ALA A 213 7.67 8.57 5.37
CA ALA A 213 8.95 8.70 6.06
C ALA A 213 8.91 8.05 7.45
N PHE A 214 7.85 8.30 8.22
CA PHE A 214 7.68 7.72 9.54
C PHE A 214 7.67 6.19 9.51
N PHE A 215 6.85 5.56 8.66
CA PHE A 215 6.74 4.11 8.63
C PHE A 215 8.02 3.41 8.17
N MET A 216 8.69 3.98 7.19
CA MET A 216 9.85 3.33 6.57
C MET A 216 11.18 3.64 7.28
N LEU A 217 11.26 4.77 8.02
CA LEU A 217 12.46 5.14 8.78
C LEU A 217 12.31 4.96 10.29
N SER A 218 11.18 4.41 10.78
CA SER A 218 10.91 4.23 12.22
C SER A 218 12.02 3.46 12.95
N ALA A 219 12.56 2.40 12.34
CA ALA A 219 13.66 1.64 12.92
C ALA A 219 14.95 2.48 13.08
N ILE A 220 15.26 3.34 12.10
CA ILE A 220 16.41 4.28 12.18
C ILE A 220 16.14 5.33 13.25
N MET A 221 14.90 5.83 13.34
CA MET A 221 14.51 6.82 14.36
C MET A 221 14.53 6.24 15.79
N ALA A 222 14.21 4.95 15.94
CA ALA A 222 14.26 4.26 17.20
C ALA A 222 15.69 3.90 17.65
N ALA A 223 16.63 3.73 16.73
CA ALA A 223 17.98 3.24 17.02
C ALA A 223 18.72 4.04 18.12
N PRO A 224 18.71 5.40 18.16
CA PRO A 224 19.32 6.14 19.26
C PRO A 224 18.68 5.82 20.61
N ASN A 225 17.36 5.70 20.68
CA ASN A 225 16.66 5.36 21.93
C ASN A 225 17.01 3.95 22.40
N ILE A 226 17.06 2.97 21.47
CA ILE A 226 17.48 1.60 21.78
C ILE A 226 18.89 1.60 22.36
N PHE A 227 19.81 2.35 21.74
CA PHE A 227 21.20 2.39 22.15
C PHE A 227 21.39 3.08 23.51
N PHE A 228 20.78 4.27 23.73
CA PHE A 228 21.03 5.09 24.91
C PHE A 228 20.14 4.76 26.12
N LEU A 229 18.91 4.26 25.89
CA LEU A 229 17.95 4.00 26.98
C LEU A 229 17.83 2.52 27.33
N TYR A 230 18.15 1.63 26.39
CA TYR A 230 17.97 0.18 26.53
C TYR A 230 19.26 -0.61 26.34
N ASP A 231 20.43 0.05 26.39
CA ASP A 231 21.76 -0.59 26.27
C ASP A 231 21.91 -1.46 24.99
N GLY A 232 21.21 -1.09 23.91
CA GLY A 232 21.17 -1.84 22.64
C GLY A 232 20.15 -2.99 22.61
N ASP A 233 19.40 -3.21 23.67
CA ASP A 233 18.39 -4.28 23.75
C ASP A 233 17.05 -3.81 23.17
N GLN A 234 16.81 -4.14 21.90
CA GLN A 234 15.56 -3.85 21.20
C GLN A 234 14.37 -4.61 21.77
N GLN A 235 14.58 -5.84 22.25
CA GLN A 235 13.52 -6.67 22.82
C GLN A 235 12.93 -6.03 24.07
N LYS A 236 13.80 -5.53 24.94
CA LYS A 236 13.39 -4.82 26.17
C LYS A 236 12.56 -3.57 25.87
N MET A 237 12.93 -2.81 24.82
CA MET A 237 12.13 -1.67 24.38
C MET A 237 10.74 -2.12 23.88
N TYR A 238 10.66 -3.19 23.10
CA TYR A 238 9.38 -3.68 22.58
C TYR A 238 8.47 -4.23 23.66
N GLU A 239 9.04 -4.88 24.69
CA GLU A 239 8.29 -5.34 25.87
C GLU A 239 7.74 -4.16 26.68
N GLU A 240 8.54 -3.10 26.89
CA GLU A 240 8.09 -1.90 27.62
C GLU A 240 7.02 -1.12 26.86
N LEU A 241 7.12 -1.09 25.52
CA LEU A 241 6.12 -0.46 24.65
C LEU A 241 4.90 -1.34 24.35
N GLU A 242 4.79 -2.51 24.97
CA GLU A 242 3.73 -3.50 24.77
C GLU A 242 3.59 -3.97 23.30
N TYR A 243 4.67 -3.92 22.51
CA TYR A 243 4.68 -4.46 21.14
C TYR A 243 4.89 -5.97 21.10
N THR A 244 5.53 -6.52 22.13
CA THR A 244 5.73 -7.96 22.29
C THR A 244 5.36 -8.34 23.72
N GLU A 245 4.69 -9.48 23.86
CA GLU A 245 4.37 -10.03 25.17
C GLU A 245 5.56 -10.86 25.67
N LYS A 246 5.75 -10.87 27.00
CA LYS A 246 6.80 -11.70 27.60
C LYS A 246 6.48 -13.18 27.40
N PRO A 247 7.45 -13.98 26.94
CA PRO A 247 7.23 -15.42 26.82
C PRO A 247 6.86 -16.02 28.17
N GLU A 248 5.76 -16.75 28.23
CA GLU A 248 5.31 -17.44 29.42
C GLU A 248 5.74 -18.91 29.38
N ALA A 249 6.28 -19.42 30.49
CA ALA A 249 6.64 -20.82 30.62
C ALA A 249 5.38 -21.69 30.74
N LEU A 250 5.48 -22.98 30.40
CA LEU A 250 4.44 -23.96 30.67
C LEU A 250 4.46 -24.35 32.16
N SER A 251 3.27 -24.59 32.74
CA SER A 251 3.14 -25.24 34.04
C SER A 251 3.35 -26.76 33.95
N TYR A 252 3.27 -27.35 32.76
CA TYR A 252 3.23 -28.80 32.48
C TYR A 252 2.03 -29.52 33.12
N GLU A 253 1.03 -28.76 33.58
CA GLU A 253 -0.24 -29.28 34.05
C GLU A 253 -1.30 -29.15 32.95
N LYS A 254 -1.65 -30.27 32.30
CA LYS A 254 -2.67 -30.26 31.22
C LYS A 254 -4.06 -29.97 31.76
N LEU A 255 -4.81 -29.13 31.06
CA LEU A 255 -6.24 -28.97 31.31
C LEU A 255 -6.96 -30.30 31.06
N LYS A 256 -7.85 -30.70 31.97
CA LYS A 256 -8.71 -31.91 31.77
C LYS A 256 -9.63 -31.78 30.57
N THR A 257 -10.12 -30.59 30.32
CA THR A 257 -10.97 -30.23 29.19
C THR A 257 -10.59 -28.82 28.77
N ILE A 258 -10.36 -28.60 27.48
CA ILE A 258 -10.12 -27.27 26.93
C ILE A 258 -11.46 -26.57 26.75
N PRO A 259 -11.75 -25.46 27.46
CA PRO A 259 -12.99 -24.73 27.28
C PRO A 259 -13.07 -24.09 25.89
N SER A 260 -14.29 -23.80 25.43
CA SER A 260 -14.51 -23.05 24.19
C SER A 260 -13.78 -21.71 24.21
N VAL A 261 -12.92 -21.46 23.21
CA VAL A 261 -12.25 -20.19 23.00
C VAL A 261 -13.23 -19.17 22.41
N GLU A 262 -14.17 -19.63 21.58
CA GLU A 262 -15.23 -18.79 21.00
C GLU A 262 -16.05 -18.06 22.07
N LYS A 263 -16.21 -18.65 23.23
CA LYS A 263 -16.86 -18.01 24.38
C LYS A 263 -16.18 -16.68 24.75
N TYR A 264 -14.84 -16.63 24.77
CA TYR A 264 -14.09 -15.41 25.12
C TYR A 264 -14.17 -14.37 24.01
N VAL A 265 -14.18 -14.80 22.75
CA VAL A 265 -14.36 -13.94 21.58
C VAL A 265 -15.74 -13.29 21.61
N THR A 266 -16.80 -14.09 21.81
CA THR A 266 -18.17 -13.61 21.90
C THR A 266 -18.37 -12.65 23.07
N ASN A 267 -17.81 -12.98 24.26
CA ASN A 267 -17.88 -12.11 25.44
C ASN A 267 -17.18 -10.77 25.21
N THR A 268 -16.01 -10.78 24.54
CA THR A 268 -15.30 -9.54 24.21
C THR A 268 -16.11 -8.69 23.23
N LYS A 269 -16.65 -9.29 22.17
CA LYS A 269 -17.48 -8.62 21.18
C LYS A 269 -18.74 -8.00 21.81
N ALA A 270 -19.35 -8.70 22.77
CA ALA A 270 -20.53 -8.21 23.48
C ALA A 270 -20.20 -7.11 24.54
N THR A 271 -18.92 -6.93 24.88
CA THR A 271 -18.51 -5.93 25.89
C THR A 271 -18.60 -4.50 25.35
N TRP A 272 -18.37 -4.31 24.06
CA TRP A 272 -18.36 -2.99 23.42
C TRP A 272 -19.19 -3.00 22.14
N GLU A 273 -20.03 -1.99 22.00
CA GLU A 273 -20.83 -1.77 20.79
C GLU A 273 -19.91 -1.40 19.61
N ASP A 274 -20.23 -1.84 18.40
CA ASP A 274 -19.45 -1.58 17.16
C ASP A 274 -17.96 -1.97 17.23
N PHE A 275 -17.66 -3.02 18.02
CA PHE A 275 -16.31 -3.54 18.18
C PHE A 275 -16.06 -4.74 17.27
N SER A 276 -15.01 -4.63 16.45
CA SER A 276 -14.58 -5.69 15.52
C SER A 276 -13.30 -6.36 16.02
N ILE A 277 -13.33 -7.69 16.17
CA ILE A 277 -12.16 -8.47 16.58
C ILE A 277 -11.19 -8.57 15.40
N SER A 278 -9.95 -8.13 15.59
CA SER A 278 -8.89 -8.18 14.58
C SER A 278 -7.80 -9.20 14.89
N HIS A 279 -7.62 -9.53 16.17
CA HIS A 279 -6.54 -10.42 16.59
C HIS A 279 -6.93 -11.23 17.82
N ILE A 280 -6.56 -12.52 17.83
CA ILE A 280 -6.76 -13.44 18.94
C ILE A 280 -5.42 -14.11 19.20
N HIS A 281 -4.94 -14.05 20.44
CA HIS A 281 -3.71 -14.71 20.86
C HIS A 281 -4.02 -15.67 21.98
N ILE A 282 -3.72 -16.95 21.78
CA ILE A 282 -3.89 -18.03 22.74
C ILE A 282 -2.49 -18.42 23.21
N HIS A 283 -2.22 -18.22 24.47
CA HIS A 283 -0.94 -18.60 25.10
C HIS A 283 -1.05 -19.98 25.71
N ASN A 284 0.00 -20.79 25.57
CA ASN A 284 0.15 -22.09 26.24
C ASN A 284 -1.08 -22.99 26.04
N PHE A 285 -1.48 -23.20 24.77
CA PHE A 285 -2.70 -23.96 24.46
C PHE A 285 -2.76 -25.31 25.17
N GLY A 286 -3.86 -25.57 25.89
CA GLY A 286 -4.13 -26.82 26.60
C GLY A 286 -3.43 -26.98 27.95
N ASP A 287 -2.63 -26.01 28.38
CA ASP A 287 -1.99 -25.97 29.70
C ASP A 287 -2.87 -25.26 30.72
N LYS A 288 -2.65 -25.54 32.02
CA LYS A 288 -3.36 -24.86 33.12
C LYS A 288 -3.18 -23.34 33.07
N ASP A 289 -2.01 -22.89 32.61
CA ASP A 289 -1.69 -21.48 32.49
C ASP A 289 -2.13 -20.88 31.12
N MET A 290 -2.98 -21.60 30.39
CA MET A 290 -3.57 -21.11 29.15
C MET A 290 -4.28 -19.77 29.34
N LYS A 291 -3.95 -18.78 28.50
CA LYS A 291 -4.61 -17.48 28.44
C LYS A 291 -5.16 -17.25 27.05
N VAL A 292 -6.23 -16.49 26.96
CA VAL A 292 -6.81 -16.02 25.69
C VAL A 292 -6.86 -14.50 25.71
N SER A 293 -6.12 -13.88 24.81
CA SER A 293 -6.15 -12.44 24.54
C SER A 293 -6.97 -12.17 23.30
N VAL A 294 -7.98 -11.33 23.42
CA VAL A 294 -8.85 -10.93 22.30
C VAL A 294 -8.71 -9.43 22.10
N GLU A 295 -8.27 -9.05 20.91
CA GLU A 295 -8.01 -7.66 20.53
C GLU A 295 -8.88 -7.26 19.33
N GLY A 296 -9.21 -5.98 19.28
CA GLY A 296 -9.98 -5.42 18.19
C GLY A 296 -10.02 -3.91 18.22
N GLU A 297 -10.82 -3.37 17.35
CA GLU A 297 -10.97 -1.94 17.19
C GLU A 297 -12.43 -1.52 17.02
N LEU A 298 -12.73 -0.30 17.47
CA LEU A 298 -14.01 0.34 17.21
C LEU A 298 -14.15 0.66 15.72
N ASN A 299 -15.39 0.83 15.29
CA ASN A 299 -15.65 1.31 13.94
C ASN A 299 -14.86 2.60 13.66
N LYS A 300 -14.07 2.61 12.60
CA LYS A 300 -13.19 3.72 12.22
C LYS A 300 -13.93 5.04 11.93
N LYS A 301 -15.22 4.96 11.64
CA LYS A 301 -16.08 6.16 11.51
C LYS A 301 -16.38 6.82 12.85
N GLU A 302 -16.40 6.02 13.92
CA GLU A 302 -16.67 6.51 15.27
C GLU A 302 -15.40 7.03 15.94
N LYS A 303 -14.31 6.29 15.83
CA LYS A 303 -13.07 6.66 16.50
C LYS A 303 -11.81 6.12 15.79
N PHE A 304 -10.84 6.99 15.52
CA PHE A 304 -9.57 6.62 14.89
C PHE A 304 -8.64 5.81 15.80
N THR A 305 -8.79 5.93 17.11
CA THR A 305 -7.85 5.45 18.13
C THR A 305 -8.47 4.43 19.08
N GLY A 306 -9.54 3.76 18.68
CA GLY A 306 -10.32 2.90 19.56
C GLY A 306 -9.87 1.44 19.56
N ASN A 307 -8.64 1.13 20.07
CA ASN A 307 -8.17 -0.25 20.21
C ASN A 307 -8.53 -0.78 21.59
N GLY A 308 -9.16 -1.97 21.64
CA GLY A 308 -9.53 -2.65 22.87
C GLY A 308 -8.87 -4.03 22.97
N LYS A 309 -8.61 -4.48 24.20
CA LYS A 309 -8.03 -5.78 24.50
C LYS A 309 -8.61 -6.34 25.80
N ILE A 310 -8.96 -7.62 25.81
CA ILE A 310 -9.29 -8.34 27.03
C ILE A 310 -8.45 -9.61 27.08
N VAL A 311 -7.81 -9.85 28.22
CA VAL A 311 -7.02 -11.06 28.49
C VAL A 311 -7.75 -11.89 29.54
N TYR A 312 -8.01 -13.15 29.21
CA TYR A 312 -8.70 -14.11 30.06
C TYR A 312 -7.73 -15.21 30.54
N GLN A 313 -7.82 -15.58 31.82
CA GLN A 313 -7.23 -16.82 32.35
C GLN A 313 -8.25 -17.96 32.15
N VAL A 314 -7.89 -18.96 31.37
CA VAL A 314 -8.83 -20.03 30.98
C VAL A 314 -9.19 -20.93 32.17
N SER A 315 -8.21 -21.36 32.99
CA SER A 315 -8.42 -22.26 34.10
C SER A 315 -9.35 -21.71 35.19
N THR A 316 -9.38 -20.39 35.39
CA THR A 316 -10.20 -19.73 36.41
C THR A 316 -11.38 -18.96 35.82
N ASN A 317 -11.45 -18.85 34.51
CA ASN A 317 -12.43 -18.04 33.76
C ASN A 317 -12.47 -16.57 34.23
N LYS A 318 -11.34 -16.01 34.69
CA LYS A 318 -11.21 -14.63 35.17
C LYS A 318 -10.59 -13.73 34.12
N ILE A 319 -11.03 -12.47 34.07
CA ILE A 319 -10.36 -11.40 33.31
C ILE A 319 -9.11 -10.99 34.07
N LEU A 320 -7.95 -11.08 33.42
CA LEU A 320 -6.65 -10.65 33.96
C LEU A 320 -6.40 -9.17 33.66
N SER A 321 -6.72 -8.72 32.46
CA SER A 321 -6.61 -7.32 32.07
C SER A 321 -7.69 -6.96 31.07
N LYS A 322 -8.09 -5.69 31.06
CA LYS A 322 -9.08 -5.14 30.13
C LYS A 322 -8.67 -3.73 29.77
N ARG A 323 -8.45 -3.45 28.48
CA ARG A 323 -8.21 -2.11 27.94
C ARG A 323 -9.48 -1.64 27.22
N ASN A 324 -10.04 -0.54 27.71
CA ASN A 324 -11.27 0.01 27.15
C ASN A 324 -10.96 0.86 25.90
N PRO A 325 -11.52 0.52 24.70
CA PRO A 325 -11.26 1.25 23.46
C PRO A 325 -11.79 2.70 23.47
N PHE A 326 -12.72 3.03 24.36
CA PHE A 326 -13.30 4.37 24.44
C PHE A 326 -12.46 5.34 25.31
N THR A 327 -11.82 4.84 26.36
CA THR A 327 -11.20 5.67 27.40
C THR A 327 -9.71 5.46 27.58
N GLU A 328 -9.16 4.29 27.20
CA GLU A 328 -7.79 3.88 27.50
C GLU A 328 -6.94 3.81 26.23
N THR A 329 -6.68 4.98 25.62
CA THR A 329 -5.75 5.08 24.48
C THR A 329 -4.45 5.71 24.97
N THR A 330 -3.33 5.01 24.82
CA THR A 330 -2.01 5.59 25.10
C THR A 330 -1.67 6.68 24.08
N TYR A 331 -0.78 7.60 24.44
CA TYR A 331 -0.30 8.61 23.49
C TYR A 331 0.34 7.96 22.26
N LEU A 332 1.13 6.91 22.44
CA LEU A 332 1.79 6.17 21.38
C LEU A 332 0.79 5.53 20.42
N ASP A 333 -0.20 4.80 20.96
CA ASP A 333 -1.27 4.19 20.14
C ASP A 333 -2.08 5.24 19.41
N GLY A 334 -2.36 6.37 20.06
CA GLY A 334 -3.07 7.48 19.46
C GLY A 334 -2.34 8.03 18.23
N VAL A 335 -1.05 8.36 18.36
CA VAL A 335 -0.22 8.87 17.24
C VAL A 335 -0.11 7.83 16.15
N LYS A 336 0.24 6.58 16.50
CA LYS A 336 0.36 5.47 15.55
C LYS A 336 -0.92 5.28 14.73
N ASN A 337 -2.06 5.16 15.42
CA ASN A 337 -3.35 4.93 14.76
C ASN A 337 -3.75 6.09 13.84
N VAL A 338 -3.57 7.33 14.25
CA VAL A 338 -3.85 8.49 13.38
C VAL A 338 -2.98 8.45 12.12
N LEU A 339 -1.68 8.17 12.23
CA LEU A 339 -0.80 8.08 11.07
C LEU A 339 -1.22 6.93 10.13
N TYR A 340 -1.57 5.75 10.69
CA TYR A 340 -2.09 4.63 9.89
C TYR A 340 -3.39 4.99 9.18
N ARG A 341 -4.40 5.55 9.88
CA ARG A 341 -5.69 5.91 9.27
C ARG A 341 -5.53 6.94 8.16
N LEU A 342 -4.72 7.97 8.37
CA LEU A 342 -4.45 8.98 7.36
C LEU A 342 -3.71 8.39 6.14
N HIS A 343 -2.81 7.44 6.35
CA HIS A 343 -2.06 6.81 5.26
C HIS A 343 -2.91 5.82 4.47
N PHE A 344 -3.65 4.94 5.13
CA PHE A 344 -4.45 3.92 4.46
C PHE A 344 -5.76 4.48 3.87
N GLY A 345 -6.28 5.58 4.41
CA GLY A 345 -7.54 6.18 3.92
C GLY A 345 -8.74 5.24 4.07
N ASP A 346 -8.76 4.39 5.10
CA ASP A 346 -9.71 3.29 5.27
C ASP A 346 -10.97 3.66 6.06
N TYR A 347 -11.09 4.93 6.46
CA TYR A 347 -12.15 5.42 7.36
C TYR A 347 -13.39 6.00 6.66
N SER A 348 -13.35 6.21 5.34
CA SER A 348 -14.48 6.81 4.59
C SER A 348 -14.89 6.01 3.33
N GLY A 349 -14.58 4.71 3.30
CA GLY A 349 -15.01 3.81 2.25
C GLY A 349 -14.52 4.17 0.85
N TYR A 350 -15.29 3.79 -0.19
CA TYR A 350 -14.90 3.94 -1.59
C TYR A 350 -14.69 5.38 -2.04
N SER A 351 -15.46 6.33 -1.50
CA SER A 351 -15.33 7.75 -1.87
C SER A 351 -13.93 8.27 -1.58
N LEU A 352 -13.39 7.99 -0.39
CA LEU A 352 -12.04 8.42 -0.03
C LEU A 352 -10.98 7.65 -0.83
N LYS A 353 -11.15 6.35 -1.05
CA LYS A 353 -10.24 5.55 -1.88
C LYS A 353 -10.13 6.11 -3.31
N ILE A 354 -11.27 6.48 -3.93
CA ILE A 354 -11.30 7.07 -5.27
C ILE A 354 -10.63 8.45 -5.29
N ILE A 355 -10.93 9.32 -4.31
CA ILE A 355 -10.28 10.64 -4.19
C ILE A 355 -8.77 10.47 -4.01
N SER A 356 -8.33 9.56 -3.14
CA SER A 356 -6.92 9.27 -2.91
C SER A 356 -6.21 8.73 -4.15
N PHE A 357 -6.87 7.83 -4.90
CA PHE A 357 -6.38 7.36 -6.19
C PHE A 357 -6.16 8.52 -7.19
N LEU A 358 -7.15 9.41 -7.33
CA LEU A 358 -7.05 10.55 -8.23
C LEU A 358 -5.94 11.52 -7.80
N LEU A 359 -5.82 11.81 -6.51
CA LEU A 359 -4.75 12.65 -5.97
C LEU A 359 -3.37 12.00 -6.14
N GLY A 360 -3.28 10.69 -6.06
CA GLY A 360 -2.07 9.94 -6.38
C GLY A 360 -1.67 10.07 -7.86
N LEU A 361 -2.62 9.96 -8.79
CA LEU A 361 -2.36 10.20 -10.22
C LEU A 361 -2.00 11.66 -10.52
N ILE A 362 -2.65 12.62 -9.83
CA ILE A 362 -2.26 14.04 -9.90
C ILE A 362 -0.81 14.21 -9.43
N SER A 363 -0.39 13.53 -8.37
CA SER A 363 0.99 13.56 -7.89
C SER A 363 1.96 12.99 -8.93
N CYS A 364 1.61 11.89 -9.61
CA CYS A 364 2.38 11.36 -10.75
C CYS A 364 2.55 12.39 -11.86
N PHE A 365 1.48 13.13 -12.20
CA PHE A 365 1.55 14.22 -13.19
C PHE A 365 2.44 15.38 -12.72
N VAL A 366 2.33 15.79 -11.45
CA VAL A 366 3.17 16.85 -10.86
C VAL A 366 4.66 16.46 -10.94
N ILE A 367 5.01 15.21 -10.62
CA ILE A 367 6.37 14.70 -10.69
C ILE A 367 6.89 14.75 -12.14
N ILE A 368 6.14 14.23 -13.10
CA ILE A 368 6.52 14.24 -14.53
C ILE A 368 6.66 15.67 -15.06
N SER A 369 5.70 16.55 -14.76
CA SER A 369 5.74 17.94 -15.20
C SER A 369 6.95 18.70 -14.65
N GLY A 370 7.35 18.42 -13.40
CA GLY A 370 8.57 18.95 -12.79
C GLY A 370 9.83 18.57 -13.57
N VAL A 371 9.96 17.29 -13.96
CA VAL A 371 11.09 16.83 -14.79
C VAL A 371 11.08 17.45 -16.19
N LEU A 372 9.90 17.62 -16.79
CA LEU A 372 9.78 18.28 -18.11
C LEU A 372 10.13 19.78 -18.03
N ILE A 373 9.73 20.49 -16.99
CA ILE A 373 10.11 21.89 -16.74
C ILE A 373 11.63 21.99 -16.58
N TRP A 374 12.22 21.06 -15.81
CA TRP A 374 13.68 20.98 -15.62
C TRP A 374 14.43 20.80 -16.94
N LEU A 375 13.92 19.93 -17.85
CA LEU A 375 14.50 19.70 -19.16
C LEU A 375 14.48 20.98 -20.01
N VAL A 376 13.29 21.64 -20.09
CA VAL A 376 13.15 22.89 -20.87
C VAL A 376 14.05 24.01 -20.37
N ALA A 377 14.23 24.11 -19.04
CA ALA A 377 15.15 25.09 -18.44
C ALA A 377 16.61 24.88 -18.86
N ARG A 378 16.98 23.66 -19.27
CA ARG A 378 18.34 23.24 -19.66
C ARG A 378 18.50 23.03 -21.18
N ASP A 379 17.48 23.27 -21.97
CA ASP A 379 17.54 23.23 -23.44
C ASP A 379 17.64 24.64 -24.04
N LYS A 380 18.61 25.44 -23.55
CA LYS A 380 18.88 26.81 -24.01
C LYS A 380 20.10 26.82 -24.92
N ARG A 381 20.12 27.77 -25.89
CA ARG A 381 21.22 27.88 -26.90
C ARG A 381 22.63 28.01 -26.32
N HIS A 382 22.80 28.67 -25.17
CA HIS A 382 24.09 28.83 -24.51
C HIS A 382 24.61 27.55 -23.83
N ILE A 383 23.80 26.49 -23.71
CA ILE A 383 24.24 25.21 -23.14
C ILE A 383 24.82 24.35 -24.27
N PRO A 384 26.01 23.73 -24.07
CA PRO A 384 26.64 22.88 -25.07
C PRO A 384 25.68 21.79 -25.60
N GLU A 385 25.70 21.58 -26.91
CA GLU A 385 24.78 20.66 -27.59
C GLU A 385 24.87 19.24 -27.04
N LYS A 386 26.08 18.75 -26.73
CA LYS A 386 26.30 17.43 -26.14
C LYS A 386 25.53 17.27 -24.82
N LYS A 387 25.54 18.31 -23.96
CA LYS A 387 24.84 18.31 -22.68
C LYS A 387 23.31 18.37 -22.86
N ARG A 388 22.82 19.13 -23.85
CA ARG A 388 21.39 19.18 -24.19
C ARG A 388 20.89 17.83 -24.71
N LYS A 389 21.63 17.17 -25.60
CA LYS A 389 21.33 15.83 -26.10
C LYS A 389 21.29 14.80 -24.97
N PHE A 390 22.26 14.84 -24.07
CA PHE A 390 22.31 13.95 -22.92
C PHE A 390 21.08 14.16 -21.99
N ASN A 391 20.77 15.40 -21.63
CA ASN A 391 19.60 15.70 -20.80
C ASN A 391 18.29 15.20 -21.44
N LYS A 392 18.13 15.39 -22.75
CA LYS A 392 16.97 14.91 -23.49
C LYS A 392 16.88 13.40 -23.50
N TRP A 393 18.00 12.71 -23.71
CA TRP A 393 18.07 11.26 -23.67
C TRP A 393 17.70 10.72 -22.28
N LEU A 394 18.28 11.30 -21.22
CA LEU A 394 17.98 10.92 -19.83
C LEU A 394 16.48 11.06 -19.49
N VAL A 395 15.88 12.20 -19.84
CA VAL A 395 14.44 12.43 -19.61
C VAL A 395 13.59 11.50 -20.46
N THR A 396 14.01 11.14 -21.67
CA THR A 396 13.29 10.17 -22.51
C THR A 396 13.27 8.79 -21.85
N ILE A 397 14.38 8.32 -21.31
CA ILE A 397 14.45 7.06 -20.55
C ILE A 397 13.54 7.13 -19.34
N TYR A 398 13.65 8.20 -18.55
CA TYR A 398 12.83 8.41 -17.37
C TYR A 398 11.32 8.32 -17.68
N ILE A 399 10.85 9.08 -18.69
CA ILE A 399 9.44 9.08 -19.09
C ILE A 399 8.99 7.72 -19.63
N ALA A 400 9.86 7.03 -20.37
CA ALA A 400 9.56 5.69 -20.88
C ALA A 400 9.36 4.68 -19.74
N ILE A 401 10.24 4.67 -18.75
CA ILE A 401 10.13 3.80 -17.56
C ILE A 401 8.86 4.13 -16.76
N CYS A 402 8.60 5.40 -16.49
CA CYS A 402 7.43 5.81 -15.71
C CYS A 402 6.12 5.47 -16.41
N LEU A 403 5.97 5.85 -17.68
CA LEU A 403 4.69 5.70 -18.39
C LEU A 403 4.40 4.26 -18.85
N SER A 404 5.42 3.42 -19.01
CA SER A 404 5.22 2.00 -19.31
C SER A 404 4.57 1.22 -18.14
N MET A 405 4.59 1.75 -16.92
CA MET A 405 3.89 1.12 -15.78
C MET A 405 2.38 0.99 -16.01
N TYR A 406 1.74 1.95 -16.67
CA TYR A 406 0.30 1.90 -16.92
C TYR A 406 -0.12 0.71 -17.80
N PRO A 407 0.39 0.54 -19.04
CA PRO A 407 0.06 -0.64 -19.84
C PRO A 407 0.57 -1.95 -19.21
N THR A 408 1.69 -1.94 -18.49
CA THR A 408 2.19 -3.12 -17.75
C THR A 408 1.19 -3.56 -16.68
N THR A 409 0.68 -2.61 -15.89
CA THR A 409 -0.32 -2.91 -14.85
C THR A 409 -1.59 -3.47 -15.48
N ALA A 410 -2.09 -2.86 -16.57
CA ALA A 410 -3.26 -3.37 -17.28
C ALA A 410 -3.05 -4.81 -17.80
N LEU A 411 -1.89 -5.10 -18.41
CA LEU A 411 -1.51 -6.46 -18.83
C LEU A 411 -1.49 -7.44 -17.66
N SER A 412 -0.99 -7.01 -16.50
CA SER A 412 -0.90 -7.86 -15.33
C SER A 412 -2.27 -8.24 -14.77
N PHE A 413 -3.27 -7.34 -14.84
CA PHE A 413 -4.66 -7.69 -14.50
C PHE A 413 -5.21 -8.81 -15.39
N ILE A 414 -4.97 -8.74 -16.70
CA ILE A 414 -5.38 -9.81 -17.62
C ILE A 414 -4.63 -11.11 -17.32
N ALA A 415 -3.31 -11.03 -17.11
CA ALA A 415 -2.47 -12.19 -16.86
C ALA A 415 -2.91 -12.98 -15.62
N VAL A 416 -3.13 -12.29 -14.49
CA VAL A 416 -3.56 -12.98 -13.24
C VAL A 416 -4.98 -13.52 -13.31
N LYS A 417 -5.79 -13.06 -14.26
CA LYS A 417 -7.13 -13.60 -14.48
C LYS A 417 -7.08 -14.85 -15.37
N ILE A 418 -6.21 -14.85 -16.40
CA ILE A 418 -6.01 -15.99 -17.31
C ILE A 418 -5.30 -17.15 -16.62
N PHE A 419 -4.34 -16.85 -15.74
CA PHE A 419 -3.56 -17.85 -15.03
C PHE A 419 -4.02 -17.97 -13.57
N PRO A 420 -4.96 -18.89 -13.25
CA PRO A 420 -5.57 -18.98 -11.92
C PRO A 420 -4.57 -19.40 -10.81
N PHE A 421 -3.42 -19.97 -11.19
CA PHE A 421 -2.33 -20.35 -10.28
C PHE A 421 -1.19 -19.30 -10.25
N ALA A 422 -1.49 -18.05 -10.65
CA ALA A 422 -0.53 -16.96 -10.59
C ALA A 422 -0.09 -16.72 -9.14
N ASP A 423 1.06 -17.27 -8.78
CA ASP A 423 1.72 -17.08 -7.49
C ASP A 423 2.61 -15.84 -7.47
N LYS A 424 3.30 -15.64 -6.35
CA LYS A 424 4.25 -14.52 -6.20
C LYS A 424 5.34 -14.52 -7.29
N ALA A 425 5.92 -15.67 -7.62
CA ALA A 425 7.00 -15.76 -8.60
C ALA A 425 6.51 -15.38 -10.00
N PHE A 426 5.34 -15.89 -10.41
CA PHE A 426 4.71 -15.54 -11.68
C PHE A 426 4.44 -14.03 -11.78
N ILE A 427 3.81 -13.42 -10.76
CA ILE A 427 3.46 -12.00 -10.77
C ILE A 427 4.71 -11.13 -10.89
N TYR A 428 5.78 -11.45 -10.14
CA TYR A 428 7.06 -10.74 -10.19
C TYR A 428 7.68 -10.80 -11.59
N GLN A 429 7.86 -12.01 -12.11
CA GLN A 429 8.48 -12.23 -13.41
C GLN A 429 7.68 -11.54 -14.52
N PHE A 430 6.37 -11.77 -14.55
CA PHE A 430 5.50 -11.19 -15.57
C PHE A 430 5.54 -9.67 -15.55
N TYR A 431 5.34 -9.04 -14.38
CA TYR A 431 5.31 -7.59 -14.27
C TYR A 431 6.64 -6.97 -14.69
N PHE A 432 7.77 -7.42 -14.12
CA PHE A 432 9.06 -6.81 -14.39
C PHE A 432 9.56 -7.06 -15.82
N ILE A 433 9.30 -8.24 -16.40
CA ILE A 433 9.65 -8.52 -17.79
C ILE A 433 8.81 -7.64 -18.73
N CYS A 434 7.50 -7.56 -18.55
CA CYS A 434 6.65 -6.70 -19.37
C CYS A 434 7.02 -5.21 -19.21
N TRP A 435 7.31 -4.77 -17.99
CA TRP A 435 7.74 -3.40 -17.72
C TRP A 435 9.07 -3.07 -18.41
N LEU A 436 10.03 -3.97 -18.35
CA LEU A 436 11.32 -3.82 -19.04
C LEU A 436 11.14 -3.76 -20.57
N ILE A 437 10.40 -4.70 -21.15
CA ILE A 437 10.16 -4.76 -22.60
C ILE A 437 9.47 -3.48 -23.09
N LEU A 438 8.39 -3.06 -22.46
CA LEU A 438 7.66 -1.85 -22.82
C LEU A 438 8.52 -0.60 -22.63
N SER A 439 9.32 -0.53 -21.59
CA SER A 439 10.27 0.57 -21.37
C SER A 439 11.29 0.66 -22.51
N ILE A 440 11.88 -0.46 -22.93
CA ILE A 440 12.83 -0.52 -24.05
C ILE A 440 12.16 -0.08 -25.35
N ILE A 441 10.96 -0.59 -25.65
CA ILE A 441 10.19 -0.20 -26.86
C ILE A 441 9.95 1.31 -26.87
N PHE A 442 9.57 1.91 -25.75
CA PHE A 442 9.32 3.34 -25.63
C PHE A 442 10.62 4.15 -25.72
N ILE A 443 11.72 3.70 -25.15
CA ILE A 443 13.06 4.32 -25.27
C ILE A 443 13.47 4.37 -26.76
N CYS A 444 13.29 3.28 -27.51
CA CYS A 444 13.62 3.19 -28.93
C CYS A 444 12.82 4.19 -29.80
N LYS A 445 11.62 4.61 -29.37
CA LYS A 445 10.83 5.65 -30.08
C LYS A 445 11.46 7.04 -30.02
N GLN A 446 12.32 7.35 -29.05
CA GLN A 446 13.05 8.62 -28.86
C GLN A 446 12.20 9.90 -28.95
N SER A 447 10.90 9.80 -28.74
CA SER A 447 9.94 10.89 -28.90
C SER A 447 9.01 10.96 -27.69
N LEU A 448 9.13 12.01 -26.89
CA LEU A 448 8.26 12.28 -25.74
C LEU A 448 6.77 12.29 -26.11
N TYR A 449 6.45 12.83 -27.29
CA TYR A 449 5.09 12.79 -27.82
C TYR A 449 4.59 11.35 -28.00
N SER A 450 5.39 10.52 -28.69
CA SER A 450 5.03 9.14 -28.99
C SER A 450 4.90 8.31 -27.71
N ILE A 451 5.81 8.48 -26.76
CA ILE A 451 5.79 7.75 -25.48
C ILE A 451 4.51 8.09 -24.71
N ASN A 452 4.21 9.39 -24.51
CA ASN A 452 3.01 9.81 -23.80
C ASN A 452 1.73 9.29 -24.46
N ARG A 453 1.61 9.46 -25.78
CA ARG A 453 0.42 9.04 -26.52
C ARG A 453 0.23 7.54 -26.51
N TYR A 454 1.29 6.77 -26.84
CA TYR A 454 1.17 5.32 -26.99
C TYR A 454 1.07 4.60 -25.64
N ALA A 455 1.69 5.10 -24.58
CA ALA A 455 1.51 4.54 -23.24
C ALA A 455 0.04 4.61 -22.81
N LEU A 456 -0.61 5.77 -23.01
CA LEU A 456 -2.03 5.93 -22.70
C LEU A 456 -2.92 5.10 -23.65
N LEU A 457 -2.63 5.11 -24.95
CA LEU A 457 -3.43 4.37 -25.95
C LEU A 457 -3.38 2.86 -25.71
N ILE A 458 -2.17 2.29 -25.56
CA ILE A 458 -1.98 0.86 -25.33
C ILE A 458 -2.59 0.45 -23.99
N GLY A 459 -2.32 1.22 -22.93
CA GLY A 459 -2.91 0.95 -21.62
C GLY A 459 -4.43 1.03 -21.61
N SER A 460 -5.03 1.96 -22.38
CA SER A 460 -6.48 2.05 -22.52
C SER A 460 -7.07 0.84 -23.26
N ILE A 461 -6.48 0.46 -24.38
CA ILE A 461 -6.94 -0.71 -25.15
C ILE A 461 -6.91 -1.96 -24.28
N ILE A 462 -5.79 -2.21 -23.60
CA ILE A 462 -5.65 -3.35 -22.69
C ILE A 462 -6.64 -3.23 -21.52
N GLY A 463 -6.82 -2.02 -20.97
CA GLY A 463 -7.77 -1.76 -19.89
C GLY A 463 -9.20 -2.16 -20.20
N PHE A 464 -9.67 -1.94 -21.47
CA PHE A 464 -10.99 -2.41 -21.91
C PHE A 464 -11.10 -3.94 -21.96
N PHE A 465 -9.99 -4.67 -22.15
CA PHE A 465 -10.02 -6.13 -22.16
C PHE A 465 -10.05 -6.74 -20.75
N ILE A 466 -9.79 -5.99 -19.68
CA ILE A 466 -9.82 -6.51 -18.30
C ILE A 466 -11.21 -7.03 -17.91
N PRO A 467 -12.31 -6.24 -17.99
CA PRO A 467 -13.65 -6.76 -17.68
C PRO A 467 -14.11 -7.83 -18.66
N ILE A 468 -13.65 -7.80 -19.92
CA ILE A 468 -13.93 -8.84 -20.90
C ILE A 468 -13.27 -10.17 -20.46
N SER A 469 -12.00 -10.13 -20.05
CA SER A 469 -11.29 -11.31 -19.56
C SER A 469 -11.95 -11.89 -18.29
N ASN A 470 -12.41 -11.01 -17.38
CA ASN A 470 -13.15 -11.42 -16.20
C ASN A 470 -14.45 -12.15 -16.60
N GLY A 471 -15.27 -11.55 -17.47
CA GLY A 471 -16.52 -12.13 -17.95
C GLY A 471 -16.34 -13.48 -18.65
N ILE A 472 -15.30 -13.63 -19.50
CA ILE A 472 -15.04 -14.90 -20.22
C ILE A 472 -14.60 -16.02 -19.26
N ILE A 473 -13.70 -15.70 -18.33
CA ILE A 473 -13.06 -16.73 -17.48
C ILE A 473 -13.95 -17.14 -16.32
N THR A 474 -14.66 -16.19 -15.72
CA THR A 474 -15.44 -16.43 -14.50
C THR A 474 -16.93 -16.52 -14.74
N GLY A 475 -17.44 -16.08 -15.89
CA GLY A 475 -18.85 -15.87 -16.14
C GLY A 475 -19.43 -14.60 -15.48
N ASN A 476 -18.62 -13.88 -14.70
CA ASN A 476 -19.03 -12.67 -13.96
C ASN A 476 -18.83 -11.43 -14.82
N TRP A 477 -19.69 -11.23 -15.80
CA TRP A 477 -19.77 -9.99 -16.54
C TRP A 477 -20.18 -8.84 -15.60
N PHE A 478 -19.71 -7.62 -15.81
CA PHE A 478 -19.94 -6.50 -14.87
C PHE A 478 -21.43 -6.27 -14.57
N TRP A 479 -22.36 -6.44 -15.53
CA TRP A 479 -23.81 -6.37 -15.29
C TRP A 479 -24.34 -7.51 -14.42
N LYS A 480 -23.76 -8.72 -14.56
CA LYS A 480 -24.10 -9.86 -13.73
C LYS A 480 -23.54 -9.71 -12.32
N SER A 481 -22.30 -9.26 -12.20
CA SER A 481 -21.68 -8.93 -10.90
C SER A 481 -22.52 -7.90 -10.13
N TYR A 482 -23.09 -6.91 -10.83
CA TYR A 482 -24.00 -5.95 -10.20
C TYR A 482 -25.30 -6.60 -9.70
N SER A 483 -25.96 -7.44 -10.53
CA SER A 483 -27.22 -8.11 -10.17
C SER A 483 -27.07 -9.14 -9.06
N GLU A 484 -25.91 -9.76 -8.94
CA GLU A 484 -25.58 -10.76 -7.92
C GLU A 484 -24.92 -10.16 -6.66
N ASN A 485 -24.85 -8.83 -6.56
CA ASN A 485 -24.22 -8.09 -5.44
C ASN A 485 -22.73 -8.39 -5.25
N LEU A 486 -22.02 -8.80 -6.30
CA LEU A 486 -20.57 -8.98 -6.32
C LEU A 486 -19.89 -7.62 -6.49
N PHE A 487 -20.01 -6.75 -5.48
CA PHE A 487 -19.64 -5.34 -5.60
C PHE A 487 -18.16 -5.08 -5.87
N GLN A 488 -17.27 -5.91 -5.35
CA GLN A 488 -15.83 -5.71 -5.55
C GLN A 488 -15.43 -6.04 -6.99
N SER A 489 -15.95 -7.15 -7.56
CA SER A 489 -15.75 -7.49 -8.97
C SER A 489 -16.35 -6.44 -9.89
N PHE A 490 -17.60 -6.03 -9.63
CA PHE A 490 -18.24 -4.93 -10.35
C PHE A 490 -17.40 -3.65 -10.30
N PHE A 491 -16.91 -3.27 -9.11
CA PHE A 491 -16.11 -2.07 -8.92
C PHE A 491 -14.82 -2.09 -9.74
N ILE A 492 -14.05 -3.17 -9.72
CA ILE A 492 -12.79 -3.27 -10.48
C ILE A 492 -13.06 -3.22 -11.99
N ASP A 493 -14.09 -3.91 -12.47
CA ASP A 493 -14.45 -3.89 -13.89
C ASP A 493 -14.86 -2.48 -14.36
N ILE A 494 -15.72 -1.78 -13.61
CA ILE A 494 -16.13 -0.40 -13.91
C ILE A 494 -14.95 0.58 -13.76
N PHE A 495 -14.15 0.41 -12.74
CA PHE A 495 -12.93 1.21 -12.54
C PHE A 495 -12.03 1.19 -13.78
N TRP A 496 -11.76 0.00 -14.35
CA TRP A 496 -10.96 -0.12 -15.55
C TRP A 496 -11.64 0.44 -16.80
N LEU A 497 -12.95 0.26 -16.97
CA LEU A 497 -13.71 0.86 -18.07
C LEU A 497 -13.63 2.40 -18.04
N VAL A 498 -13.80 3.00 -16.86
CA VAL A 498 -13.73 4.44 -16.67
C VAL A 498 -12.30 4.95 -16.91
N LEU A 499 -11.30 4.31 -16.30
CA LEU A 499 -9.89 4.69 -16.44
C LEU A 499 -9.44 4.57 -17.90
N ALA A 500 -9.76 3.47 -18.57
CA ALA A 500 -9.45 3.25 -19.98
C ALA A 500 -10.13 4.30 -20.88
N SER A 501 -11.39 4.64 -20.64
CA SER A 501 -12.11 5.66 -21.39
C SER A 501 -11.47 7.03 -21.25
N ILE A 502 -11.15 7.45 -20.02
CA ILE A 502 -10.52 8.74 -19.76
C ILE A 502 -9.14 8.80 -20.43
N THR A 503 -8.31 7.78 -20.26
CA THR A 503 -6.94 7.77 -20.80
C THR A 503 -6.94 7.65 -22.32
N LEU A 504 -7.92 6.96 -22.93
CA LEU A 504 -8.13 6.94 -24.38
C LEU A 504 -8.44 8.34 -24.91
N LEU A 505 -9.41 9.03 -24.31
CA LEU A 505 -9.77 10.41 -24.70
C LEU A 505 -8.57 11.36 -24.57
N VAL A 506 -7.80 11.23 -23.48
CA VAL A 506 -6.58 12.03 -23.30
C VAL A 506 -5.56 11.72 -24.38
N SER A 507 -5.36 10.45 -24.75
CA SER A 507 -4.41 10.04 -25.79
C SER A 507 -4.69 10.70 -27.15
N PHE A 508 -5.97 10.89 -27.52
CA PHE A 508 -6.37 11.58 -28.75
C PHE A 508 -6.20 13.10 -28.68
N LYS A 509 -6.28 13.69 -27.46
CA LYS A 509 -6.08 15.14 -27.28
C LYS A 509 -4.61 15.56 -27.30
N ILE A 510 -3.67 14.64 -27.12
CA ILE A 510 -2.23 14.92 -27.19
C ILE A 510 -1.84 15.24 -28.64
N ARG A 511 -1.41 16.49 -28.91
CA ARG A 511 -1.07 16.96 -30.25
C ARG A 511 0.44 17.01 -30.49
N LYS A 512 0.91 16.49 -31.63
CA LYS A 512 2.34 16.47 -32.01
C LYS A 512 2.95 17.89 -32.08
N ASN A 513 2.17 18.88 -32.50
CA ASN A 513 2.62 20.27 -32.64
C ASN A 513 3.02 20.90 -31.29
N GLN A 514 2.47 20.45 -30.17
CA GLN A 514 2.84 20.92 -28.83
C GLN A 514 4.26 20.52 -28.43
N TYR A 515 4.79 19.44 -29.02
CA TYR A 515 6.15 18.91 -28.74
C TYR A 515 7.20 19.35 -29.77
N LYS A 516 6.84 20.14 -30.81
CA LYS A 516 7.78 20.62 -31.83
C LYS A 516 8.89 21.49 -31.26
N THR A 517 8.62 22.23 -30.19
CA THR A 517 9.64 23.03 -29.47
C THR A 517 10.79 22.21 -28.90
N PHE A 518 10.63 20.91 -28.68
CA PHE A 518 11.68 19.98 -28.25
C PHE A 518 12.49 19.41 -29.43
N ASN A 519 12.00 19.53 -30.65
CA ASN A 519 12.63 18.98 -31.85
C ASN A 519 13.25 20.03 -32.76
N SER A 520 13.04 21.33 -32.53
CA SER A 520 13.47 22.42 -33.42
C SER A 520 14.94 22.82 -33.31
N SER A 521 15.81 21.98 -32.77
CA SER A 521 17.27 22.19 -32.87
C SER A 521 17.87 21.69 -34.19
N LYS A 522 17.07 21.41 -35.22
CA LYS A 522 17.54 20.87 -36.53
C LYS A 522 17.47 21.83 -37.70
N THR A 523 17.10 23.09 -37.56
CA THR A 523 17.15 24.04 -38.69
C THR A 523 17.35 25.47 -38.19
N SER A 524 18.54 25.94 -38.16
CA SER A 524 19.12 27.18 -38.69
C SER A 524 20.55 27.32 -38.24
#